data_bed72d8f4b5cab0ad1dd0d3fda2d3ade
#
_entry.id   bed72d8f4b5cab0ad1dd0d3fda2d3ade
#
_cell.length_a   1.000
_cell.length_b   1.000
_cell.length_c   1.000
_cell.angle_alpha   90.00
_cell.angle_beta   90.00
_cell.angle_gamma   90.00
#
_symmetry.space_group_name_H-M   'P 1'
#
loop_
_entity.id
_entity.type
_entity.pdbx_description
1 polymer ?
#
loop_
_entity_poly.entity_id
_entity_poly.type
_entity_poly.pdbx_seq_one_letter_code
_entity_poly.pdbx_strand_id
1 'polypeptide(L)'
;MRALIREAVPEVAEEVKWARAASPGVPTWSHEGIICTGEPYKAVVKLTFAKGASLPDPAGLFNASLDGNARRAIDIRESEEIDPGAFKELVRAAVALNMSRGGLRRTASAGQAKGGGPGTAAAGQPVLLSGGNPQIAKGDGDGPVQAYIAAMPGWKSDLGRRLDTLIAETVPGVRKAVRWNSPFYGVEGLGWFVSFHVFARYVKVTFFKGVELQPPPPGGGKDPDGRWVDISEGAFDEGQMAEWVRQAAAIPGWEGF
;
A
#
# COMPACT_ATOMS: atom_id res chain seq x y z
N MET A 1 0.68 12.27 -26.69
CA MET A 1 1.11 11.37 -25.60
C MET A 1 1.04 9.90 -25.98
N ARG A 2 -0.11 9.36 -26.45
CA ARG A 2 -0.26 7.94 -26.81
C ARG A 2 0.78 7.47 -27.85
N ALA A 3 1.06 8.30 -28.87
CA ALA A 3 2.10 8.02 -29.87
C ALA A 3 3.50 7.94 -29.23
N LEU A 4 3.86 8.89 -28.37
CA LEU A 4 5.16 8.91 -27.69
C LEU A 4 5.39 7.68 -26.79
N ILE A 5 4.33 7.19 -26.10
CA ILE A 5 4.42 5.96 -25.29
C ILE A 5 4.70 4.76 -26.19
N ARG A 6 4.01 4.64 -27.33
CA ARG A 6 4.22 3.54 -28.28
C ARG A 6 5.57 3.64 -28.98
N GLU A 7 6.05 4.83 -29.28
CA GLU A 7 7.41 5.03 -29.82
C GLU A 7 8.49 4.65 -28.80
N ALA A 8 8.26 4.96 -27.52
CA ALA A 8 9.19 4.60 -26.45
C ALA A 8 9.24 3.08 -26.21
N VAL A 9 8.07 2.42 -26.30
CA VAL A 9 7.86 0.99 -26.00
C VAL A 9 6.87 0.41 -27.02
N PRO A 10 7.36 -0.12 -28.17
CA PRO A 10 6.48 -0.67 -29.23
C PRO A 10 5.55 -1.78 -28.73
N GLU A 11 5.98 -2.57 -27.76
CA GLU A 11 5.25 -3.70 -27.18
C GLU A 11 4.34 -3.30 -26.00
N VAL A 12 4.09 -2.02 -25.78
CA VAL A 12 3.23 -1.55 -24.71
C VAL A 12 1.79 -2.03 -24.92
N ALA A 13 1.22 -2.67 -23.93
CA ALA A 13 -0.22 -2.96 -23.91
C ALA A 13 -0.99 -1.72 -23.44
N GLU A 14 -2.01 -1.34 -24.21
CA GLU A 14 -2.94 -0.27 -23.86
C GLU A 14 -4.33 -0.85 -23.64
N GLU A 15 -4.88 -0.65 -22.43
CA GLU A 15 -6.17 -1.17 -22.02
C GLU A 15 -6.95 -0.08 -21.29
N VAL A 16 -8.28 -0.13 -21.36
CA VAL A 16 -9.13 0.68 -20.50
C VAL A 16 -9.46 -0.14 -19.25
N LYS A 17 -9.02 0.35 -18.08
CA LYS A 17 -9.28 -0.31 -16.79
C LYS A 17 -10.30 0.45 -15.96
N TRP A 18 -10.91 -0.24 -15.00
CA TRP A 18 -11.90 0.31 -14.05
C TRP A 18 -13.12 0.97 -14.69
N ALA A 19 -13.53 0.51 -15.88
CA ALA A 19 -14.79 0.93 -16.48
C ALA A 19 -15.97 0.47 -15.62
N ARG A 20 -16.94 1.36 -15.41
CA ARG A 20 -18.20 1.12 -14.68
C ARG A 20 -19.35 1.79 -15.43
N ALA A 21 -20.59 1.48 -15.07
CA ALA A 21 -21.77 2.07 -15.71
C ALA A 21 -21.77 3.62 -15.75
N ALA A 22 -21.17 4.26 -14.75
CA ALA A 22 -21.06 5.72 -14.63
C ALA A 22 -19.67 6.28 -14.98
N SER A 23 -18.72 5.46 -15.46
CA SER A 23 -17.36 5.90 -15.78
C SER A 23 -16.80 5.11 -16.98
N PRO A 24 -16.30 5.80 -18.01
CA PRO A 24 -15.74 5.14 -19.20
C PRO A 24 -14.46 4.33 -18.90
N GLY A 25 -13.95 4.36 -17.67
CA GLY A 25 -12.68 3.77 -17.29
C GLY A 25 -11.49 4.68 -17.60
N VAL A 26 -10.30 4.14 -17.37
CA VAL A 26 -9.05 4.89 -17.46
C VAL A 26 -8.09 4.20 -18.42
N PRO A 27 -7.63 4.86 -19.51
CA PRO A 27 -6.55 4.38 -20.35
C PRO A 27 -5.32 4.05 -19.50
N THR A 28 -4.83 2.84 -19.63
CA THR A 28 -3.72 2.31 -18.84
C THR A 28 -2.71 1.68 -19.78
N TRP A 29 -1.45 2.11 -19.70
CA TRP A 29 -0.34 1.53 -20.43
C TRP A 29 0.48 0.65 -19.51
N SER A 30 0.78 -0.56 -19.99
CA SER A 30 1.52 -1.56 -19.23
C SER A 30 2.51 -2.34 -20.09
N HIS A 31 3.65 -2.69 -19.48
CA HIS A 31 4.65 -3.62 -19.97
C HIS A 31 5.35 -4.21 -18.75
N GLU A 32 5.22 -5.53 -18.54
CA GLU A 32 5.64 -6.24 -17.30
C GLU A 32 5.14 -5.55 -15.99
N GLY A 33 4.01 -4.85 -16.10
CA GLY A 33 3.37 -4.08 -15.03
C GLY A 33 2.87 -2.72 -15.51
N ILE A 34 2.06 -2.04 -14.70
CA ILE A 34 1.52 -0.73 -15.08
C ILE A 34 2.68 0.29 -15.15
N ILE A 35 2.77 0.99 -16.29
CA ILE A 35 3.64 2.13 -16.51
C ILE A 35 2.92 3.38 -16.00
N CYS A 36 1.85 3.77 -16.68
CA CYS A 36 1.05 4.94 -16.32
C CYS A 36 -0.43 4.78 -16.70
N THR A 37 -1.24 5.66 -16.15
CA THR A 37 -2.65 5.87 -16.53
C THR A 37 -2.82 7.28 -17.08
N GLY A 38 -3.81 7.49 -17.96
CA GLY A 38 -4.13 8.80 -18.53
C GLY A 38 -5.58 9.19 -18.23
N GLU A 39 -5.78 10.31 -17.57
CA GLU A 39 -7.10 10.79 -17.18
C GLU A 39 -7.32 12.20 -17.68
N PRO A 40 -8.34 12.45 -18.53
CA PRO A 40 -8.72 13.80 -18.90
C PRO A 40 -9.52 14.47 -17.78
N TYR A 41 -9.05 15.62 -17.33
CA TYR A 41 -9.78 16.54 -16.45
C TYR A 41 -10.17 17.82 -17.24
N LYS A 42 -10.96 18.68 -16.64
CA LYS A 42 -11.49 19.88 -17.29
C LYS A 42 -10.40 20.82 -17.87
N ALA A 43 -9.25 20.90 -17.21
CA ALA A 43 -8.17 21.83 -17.56
C ALA A 43 -6.83 21.15 -17.86
N VAL A 44 -6.70 19.84 -17.61
CA VAL A 44 -5.44 19.10 -17.76
C VAL A 44 -5.70 17.67 -18.22
N VAL A 45 -4.74 17.09 -18.91
CA VAL A 45 -4.60 15.65 -19.04
C VAL A 45 -3.57 15.20 -18.02
N LYS A 46 -3.97 14.36 -17.08
CA LYS A 46 -3.07 13.84 -16.05
C LYS A 46 -2.54 12.46 -16.45
N LEU A 47 -1.22 12.34 -16.52
CA LEU A 47 -0.54 11.05 -16.66
C LEU A 47 0.03 10.65 -15.31
N THR A 48 -0.49 9.58 -14.71
CA THR A 48 -0.04 9.08 -13.40
C THR A 48 0.85 7.85 -13.57
N PHE A 49 2.13 7.97 -13.27
CA PHE A 49 3.09 6.88 -13.27
C PHE A 49 2.98 6.08 -11.98
N ALA A 50 2.71 4.77 -12.09
CA ALA A 50 2.43 3.89 -10.96
C ALA A 50 3.59 3.79 -9.96
N LYS A 51 4.83 3.88 -10.43
CA LYS A 51 6.07 3.83 -9.64
C LYS A 51 6.88 5.12 -9.78
N GLY A 52 6.24 6.24 -10.07
CA GLY A 52 6.89 7.52 -10.40
C GLY A 52 7.88 8.01 -9.35
N ALA A 53 7.62 7.74 -8.05
CA ALA A 53 8.53 8.12 -6.96
C ALA A 53 9.90 7.39 -7.00
N SER A 54 10.00 6.29 -7.75
CA SER A 54 11.23 5.50 -7.92
C SER A 54 11.87 5.71 -9.30
N LEU A 55 11.34 6.61 -10.12
CA LEU A 55 11.87 6.90 -11.44
C LEU A 55 12.83 8.09 -11.39
N PRO A 56 13.95 8.03 -12.13
CA PRO A 56 14.77 9.22 -12.36
C PRO A 56 14.00 10.20 -13.25
N ASP A 57 13.94 11.44 -12.84
CA ASP A 57 13.29 12.53 -13.59
C ASP A 57 14.23 13.74 -13.67
N PRO A 58 15.36 13.64 -14.38
CA PRO A 58 16.32 14.73 -14.47
C PRO A 58 15.78 15.97 -15.23
N ALA A 59 14.74 15.78 -16.04
CA ALA A 59 14.08 16.84 -16.79
C ALA A 59 12.97 17.54 -15.97
N GLY A 60 12.62 17.04 -14.77
CA GLY A 60 11.59 17.62 -13.92
C GLY A 60 10.19 17.55 -14.52
N LEU A 61 9.87 16.48 -15.23
CA LEU A 61 8.57 16.31 -15.87
C LEU A 61 7.43 16.12 -14.88
N PHE A 62 7.69 15.49 -13.72
CA PHE A 62 6.69 15.33 -12.68
C PHE A 62 6.36 16.68 -12.04
N ASN A 63 5.14 17.14 -12.21
CA ASN A 63 4.64 18.41 -11.69
C ASN A 63 3.41 18.26 -10.78
N ALA A 64 2.96 17.02 -10.54
CA ALA A 64 1.81 16.71 -9.70
C ALA A 64 2.01 15.42 -8.89
N SER A 65 1.27 15.26 -7.80
CA SER A 65 1.37 14.12 -6.88
C SER A 65 2.78 13.92 -6.32
N LEU A 66 3.51 15.01 -6.06
CA LEU A 66 4.92 14.98 -5.66
C LEU A 66 5.13 14.42 -4.24
N ASP A 67 4.13 14.53 -3.37
CA ASP A 67 4.18 14.00 -2.00
C ASP A 67 3.78 12.52 -1.91
N GLY A 68 3.32 11.92 -3.01
CA GLY A 68 2.92 10.52 -3.05
C GLY A 68 4.09 9.56 -2.84
N ASN A 69 3.91 8.53 -2.03
CA ASN A 69 4.95 7.55 -1.69
C ASN A 69 5.37 6.62 -2.86
N ALA A 70 4.50 6.44 -3.87
CA ALA A 70 4.77 5.57 -5.00
C ALA A 70 4.51 6.26 -6.34
N ARG A 71 3.45 7.04 -6.43
CA ARG A 71 3.00 7.66 -7.66
C ARG A 71 3.58 9.05 -7.81
N ARG A 72 3.82 9.44 -9.07
CA ARG A 72 4.05 10.81 -9.51
C ARG A 72 3.18 11.05 -10.72
N ALA A 73 2.81 12.28 -10.98
CA ALA A 73 1.99 12.60 -12.14
C ALA A 73 2.56 13.77 -12.91
N ILE A 74 2.20 13.79 -14.20
CA ILE A 74 2.42 14.91 -15.11
C ILE A 74 1.04 15.45 -15.46
N ASP A 75 0.74 16.67 -15.02
CA ASP A 75 -0.43 17.43 -15.46
C ASP A 75 -0.05 18.26 -16.70
N ILE A 76 -0.73 18.00 -17.80
CA ILE A 76 -0.48 18.63 -19.10
C ILE A 76 -1.66 19.53 -19.42
N ARG A 77 -1.44 20.82 -19.56
CA ARG A 77 -2.45 21.78 -20.03
C ARG A 77 -2.48 21.85 -21.54
N GLU A 78 -3.56 22.39 -22.11
CA GLU A 78 -3.77 22.46 -23.55
C GLU A 78 -2.67 23.22 -24.31
N SER A 79 -2.01 24.18 -23.66
CA SER A 79 -0.92 25.01 -24.25
C SER A 79 0.48 24.53 -23.85
N GLU A 80 0.62 23.45 -23.09
CA GLU A 80 1.90 22.95 -22.62
C GLU A 80 2.45 21.87 -23.56
N GLU A 81 3.66 22.07 -24.05
CA GLU A 81 4.41 21.05 -24.78
C GLU A 81 5.33 20.29 -23.82
N ILE A 82 5.28 18.98 -23.88
CA ILE A 82 6.23 18.12 -23.16
C ILE A 82 7.39 17.80 -24.08
N ASP A 83 8.61 17.86 -23.57
CA ASP A 83 9.79 17.37 -24.28
C ASP A 83 9.59 15.89 -24.64
N PRO A 84 9.49 15.55 -25.94
CA PRO A 84 9.23 14.18 -26.36
C PRO A 84 10.37 13.22 -26.02
N GLY A 85 11.61 13.73 -25.99
CA GLY A 85 12.80 12.95 -25.65
C GLY A 85 12.80 12.56 -24.18
N ALA A 86 12.70 13.55 -23.30
CA ALA A 86 12.64 13.34 -21.87
C ALA A 86 11.45 12.46 -21.46
N PHE A 87 10.29 12.65 -22.09
CA PHE A 87 9.12 11.81 -21.82
C PHE A 87 9.33 10.35 -22.23
N LYS A 88 9.91 10.10 -23.40
CA LYS A 88 10.23 8.73 -23.84
C LYS A 88 11.24 8.05 -22.92
N GLU A 89 12.25 8.78 -22.44
CA GLU A 89 13.21 8.25 -21.47
C GLU A 89 12.53 7.89 -20.14
N LEU A 90 11.62 8.72 -19.64
CA LEU A 90 10.84 8.43 -18.42
C LEU A 90 9.99 7.16 -18.58
N VAL A 91 9.35 6.97 -19.73
CA VAL A 91 8.56 5.77 -20.05
C VAL A 91 9.47 4.53 -20.08
N ARG A 92 10.64 4.60 -20.73
CA ARG A 92 11.63 3.51 -20.78
C ARG A 92 12.15 3.16 -19.39
N ALA A 93 12.44 4.16 -18.57
CA ALA A 93 12.84 3.95 -17.18
C ALA A 93 11.77 3.21 -16.37
N ALA A 94 10.48 3.53 -16.60
CA ALA A 94 9.37 2.84 -15.95
C ALA A 94 9.28 1.36 -16.37
N VAL A 95 9.50 1.05 -17.65
CA VAL A 95 9.57 -0.33 -18.15
C VAL A 95 10.77 -1.07 -17.55
N ALA A 96 11.96 -0.47 -17.56
CA ALA A 96 13.15 -1.06 -16.97
C ALA A 96 12.95 -1.39 -15.47
N LEU A 97 12.28 -0.49 -14.74
CA LEU A 97 11.92 -0.72 -13.34
C LEU A 97 10.88 -1.85 -13.17
N ASN A 98 9.96 -2.04 -14.11
CA ASN A 98 9.04 -3.16 -14.10
C ASN A 98 9.75 -4.48 -14.37
N MET A 99 10.62 -4.51 -15.36
CA MET A 99 11.40 -5.70 -15.76
C MET A 99 12.38 -6.13 -14.68
N SER A 100 13.09 -5.20 -14.03
CA SER A 100 14.03 -5.52 -12.94
C SER A 100 13.38 -6.29 -11.79
N ARG A 101 12.10 -5.97 -11.49
CA ARG A 101 11.30 -6.71 -10.50
C ARG A 101 10.62 -7.96 -11.06
N GLY A 102 10.37 -8.02 -12.37
CA GLY A 102 9.82 -9.18 -13.08
C GLY A 102 10.85 -10.30 -13.24
N GLY A 103 12.11 -9.97 -13.50
CA GLY A 103 13.19 -10.93 -13.62
C GLY A 103 13.44 -11.71 -12.32
N LEU A 104 13.40 -11.04 -11.17
CA LEU A 104 13.51 -11.69 -9.86
C LEU A 104 12.33 -12.64 -9.57
N ARG A 105 11.12 -12.38 -10.12
CA ARG A 105 9.97 -13.29 -9.97
C ARG A 105 10.04 -14.49 -10.93
N ARG A 106 10.60 -14.35 -12.14
CA ARG A 106 10.75 -15.44 -13.12
C ARG A 106 11.82 -16.46 -12.73
N THR A 107 12.93 -16.01 -12.17
CA THR A 107 13.98 -16.92 -11.66
C THR A 107 13.54 -17.68 -10.42
N ALA A 108 12.59 -17.14 -9.63
CA ALA A 108 12.01 -17.84 -8.49
C ALA A 108 10.91 -18.86 -8.90
N SER A 109 10.29 -18.75 -10.09
CA SER A 109 9.23 -19.64 -10.54
C SER A 109 9.67 -20.78 -11.45
N ALA A 110 10.90 -20.75 -11.99
CA ALA A 110 11.42 -21.78 -12.90
C ALA A 110 12.13 -22.96 -12.19
N GLY A 111 12.20 -22.97 -10.89
CA GLY A 111 12.99 -23.91 -10.09
C GLY A 111 12.27 -24.69 -9.01
N GLN A 112 10.98 -25.06 -9.16
CA GLN A 112 10.37 -26.00 -8.22
C GLN A 112 9.31 -26.89 -8.88
N ALA A 113 9.79 -28.01 -9.39
CA ALA A 113 8.97 -29.21 -9.54
C ALA A 113 9.61 -30.32 -8.68
N LYS A 114 8.84 -30.77 -7.68
CA LYS A 114 8.91 -32.03 -6.91
C LYS A 114 10.08 -32.24 -5.92
N GLY A 115 9.71 -32.41 -4.65
CA GLY A 115 10.47 -33.18 -3.64
C GLY A 115 10.24 -32.63 -2.23
N GLY A 116 9.52 -33.40 -1.40
CA GLY A 116 9.13 -33.02 -0.05
C GLY A 116 10.25 -33.06 1.00
N GLY A 117 10.00 -32.39 2.12
CA GLY A 117 10.75 -32.43 3.37
C GLY A 117 10.88 -31.06 4.03
N PRO A 118 10.70 -30.91 5.34
CA PRO A 118 10.74 -29.62 6.00
C PRO A 118 12.19 -29.16 6.18
N GLY A 119 12.62 -28.24 5.29
CA GLY A 119 13.89 -27.57 5.39
C GLY A 119 13.68 -26.10 5.72
N THR A 120 14.30 -25.62 6.78
CA THR A 120 14.39 -24.22 7.20
C THR A 120 14.91 -23.36 6.05
N ALA A 121 14.02 -22.64 5.35
CA ALA A 121 14.38 -21.66 4.35
C ALA A 121 14.96 -20.42 5.05
N ALA A 122 16.18 -20.04 4.70
CA ALA A 122 16.76 -18.74 5.04
C ALA A 122 15.83 -17.64 4.53
N ALA A 123 15.22 -16.89 5.45
CA ALA A 123 14.28 -15.81 5.14
C ALA A 123 15.02 -14.68 4.42
N GLY A 124 14.78 -14.54 3.12
CA GLY A 124 15.13 -13.33 2.39
C GLY A 124 14.45 -12.12 3.08
N GLN A 125 15.17 -11.01 3.19
CA GLN A 125 14.62 -9.81 3.83
C GLN A 125 13.29 -9.43 3.19
N PRO A 126 12.25 -9.11 4.02
CA PRO A 126 10.94 -8.76 3.51
C PRO A 126 10.99 -7.50 2.66
N VAL A 127 10.28 -7.52 1.55
CA VAL A 127 10.19 -6.35 0.65
C VAL A 127 9.37 -5.27 1.31
N LEU A 128 9.93 -4.07 1.44
CA LEU A 128 9.21 -2.90 1.91
C LEU A 128 8.57 -2.18 0.73
N LEU A 129 7.30 -1.84 0.87
CA LEU A 129 6.59 -0.95 -0.04
C LEU A 129 7.05 0.50 0.15
N SER A 130 6.71 1.36 -0.80
CA SER A 130 6.88 2.81 -0.66
C SER A 130 6.25 3.30 0.65
N GLY A 131 7.01 4.07 1.44
CA GLY A 131 6.62 4.45 2.81
C GLY A 131 7.08 3.49 3.90
N GLY A 132 7.76 2.39 3.54
CA GLY A 132 8.34 1.44 4.49
C GLY A 132 7.35 0.39 5.01
N ASN A 133 6.14 0.29 4.41
CA ASN A 133 5.18 -0.73 4.79
C ASN A 133 5.63 -2.12 4.32
N PRO A 134 5.68 -3.14 5.20
CA PRO A 134 6.05 -4.50 4.82
C PRO A 134 5.10 -5.12 3.80
N GLN A 135 5.64 -5.75 2.77
CA GLN A 135 4.85 -6.55 1.83
C GLN A 135 4.81 -7.99 2.32
N ILE A 136 3.74 -8.35 3.03
CA ILE A 136 3.52 -9.69 3.56
C ILE A 136 2.33 -10.33 2.83
N ALA A 137 2.46 -11.61 2.51
CA ALA A 137 1.36 -12.38 1.94
C ALA A 137 0.15 -12.36 2.89
N LYS A 138 -1.06 -12.24 2.32
CA LYS A 138 -2.30 -12.38 3.09
C LYS A 138 -2.33 -13.75 3.78
N GLY A 139 -2.79 -13.79 5.02
CA GLY A 139 -2.88 -15.02 5.79
C GLY A 139 -3.62 -14.80 7.11
N ASP A 140 -4.18 -15.86 7.65
CA ASP A 140 -4.86 -15.87 8.93
C ASP A 140 -3.94 -16.36 10.03
N GLY A 141 -4.22 -15.96 11.26
CA GLY A 141 -3.49 -16.34 12.46
C GLY A 141 -2.31 -15.43 12.80
N ASP A 142 -1.59 -15.81 13.84
CA ASP A 142 -0.49 -15.04 14.42
C ASP A 142 0.75 -14.97 13.50
N GLY A 143 1.11 -16.06 12.83
CA GLY A 143 2.33 -16.15 12.02
C GLY A 143 2.50 -15.02 11.00
N PRO A 144 1.51 -14.73 10.12
CA PRO A 144 1.59 -13.62 9.19
C PRO A 144 1.73 -12.25 9.87
N VAL A 145 1.08 -12.06 11.03
CA VAL A 145 1.16 -10.81 11.80
C VAL A 145 2.56 -10.61 12.38
N GLN A 146 3.15 -11.68 12.97
CA GLN A 146 4.52 -11.63 13.47
C GLN A 146 5.54 -11.39 12.36
N ALA A 147 5.34 -12.02 11.19
CA ALA A 147 6.17 -11.74 10.00
C ALA A 147 6.10 -10.29 9.56
N TYR A 148 4.89 -9.68 9.60
CA TYR A 148 4.71 -8.26 9.30
C TYR A 148 5.45 -7.39 10.31
N ILE A 149 5.27 -7.64 11.61
CA ILE A 149 5.89 -6.88 12.69
C ILE A 149 7.42 -6.96 12.63
N ALA A 150 7.96 -8.15 12.40
CA ALA A 150 9.40 -8.34 12.24
C ALA A 150 9.97 -7.57 11.04
N ALA A 151 9.16 -7.38 9.99
CA ALA A 151 9.53 -6.67 8.77
C ALA A 151 9.36 -5.15 8.86
N MET A 152 8.72 -4.62 9.90
CA MET A 152 8.56 -3.18 10.08
C MET A 152 9.92 -2.50 10.31
N PRO A 153 10.21 -1.35 9.65
CA PRO A 153 11.53 -0.73 9.72
C PRO A 153 11.76 0.05 11.02
N GLY A 154 12.94 -0.14 11.60
CA GLY A 154 13.43 0.62 12.75
C GLY A 154 12.51 0.56 13.98
N TRP A 155 12.30 1.68 14.66
CA TRP A 155 11.47 1.82 15.86
C TRP A 155 10.03 1.30 15.70
N LYS A 156 9.54 1.23 14.46
CA LYS A 156 8.18 0.77 14.17
C LYS A 156 7.99 -0.71 14.46
N SER A 157 9.05 -1.54 14.32
CA SER A 157 8.99 -2.95 14.71
C SER A 157 8.78 -3.11 16.22
N ASP A 158 9.44 -2.29 17.04
CA ASP A 158 9.22 -2.27 18.49
C ASP A 158 7.80 -1.82 18.84
N LEU A 159 7.32 -0.75 18.18
CA LEU A 159 5.94 -0.31 18.33
C LEU A 159 4.93 -1.40 17.90
N GLY A 160 5.20 -2.09 16.78
CA GLY A 160 4.36 -3.19 16.31
C GLY A 160 4.25 -4.33 17.32
N ARG A 161 5.36 -4.71 17.97
CA ARG A 161 5.35 -5.71 19.06
C ARG A 161 4.54 -5.25 20.27
N ARG A 162 4.72 -3.98 20.68
CA ARG A 162 3.96 -3.39 21.79
C ARG A 162 2.46 -3.34 21.50
N LEU A 163 2.08 -2.94 20.28
CA LEU A 163 0.67 -2.95 19.85
C LEU A 163 0.08 -4.36 19.84
N ASP A 164 0.79 -5.34 19.29
CA ASP A 164 0.33 -6.73 19.23
C ASP A 164 0.16 -7.33 20.63
N THR A 165 1.14 -7.11 21.51
CA THR A 165 1.07 -7.56 22.92
C THR A 165 -0.10 -6.91 23.64
N LEU A 166 -0.23 -5.57 23.57
CA LEU A 166 -1.32 -4.83 24.21
C LEU A 166 -2.69 -5.31 23.74
N ILE A 167 -2.87 -5.52 22.42
CA ILE A 167 -4.13 -6.00 21.87
C ILE A 167 -4.43 -7.42 22.35
N ALA A 168 -3.44 -8.32 22.35
CA ALA A 168 -3.62 -9.71 22.77
C ALA A 168 -3.90 -9.85 24.28
N GLU A 169 -3.29 -9.02 25.10
CA GLU A 169 -3.54 -8.96 26.55
C GLU A 169 -4.90 -8.34 26.88
N THR A 170 -5.30 -7.31 26.14
CA THR A 170 -6.59 -6.63 26.33
C THR A 170 -7.77 -7.48 25.86
N VAL A 171 -7.57 -8.29 24.81
CA VAL A 171 -8.60 -9.10 24.16
C VAL A 171 -8.11 -10.55 24.06
N PRO A 172 -8.25 -11.36 25.11
CA PRO A 172 -7.87 -12.77 25.09
C PRO A 172 -8.58 -13.54 23.97
N GLY A 173 -7.82 -14.30 23.17
CA GLY A 173 -8.38 -15.03 22.04
C GLY A 173 -8.65 -14.16 20.80
N VAL A 174 -8.07 -12.97 20.72
CA VAL A 174 -8.19 -12.09 19.56
C VAL A 174 -7.81 -12.80 18.26
N ARG A 175 -8.65 -12.69 17.25
CA ARG A 175 -8.35 -13.17 15.89
C ARG A 175 -7.36 -12.24 15.24
N LYS A 176 -6.39 -12.81 14.54
CA LYS A 176 -5.35 -12.07 13.83
C LYS A 176 -5.33 -12.45 12.35
N ALA A 177 -5.06 -11.50 11.47
CA ALA A 177 -4.83 -11.75 10.05
C ALA A 177 -3.95 -10.67 9.44
N VAL A 178 -3.34 -10.95 8.28
CA VAL A 178 -2.77 -9.91 7.40
C VAL A 178 -3.63 -9.80 6.15
N ARG A 179 -4.14 -8.59 5.89
CA ARG A 179 -4.88 -8.21 4.69
C ARG A 179 -4.35 -6.86 4.18
N TRP A 180 -4.27 -6.69 2.87
CA TRP A 180 -3.77 -5.46 2.23
C TRP A 180 -2.47 -4.93 2.83
N ASN A 181 -1.52 -5.84 3.13
CA ASN A 181 -0.24 -5.55 3.77
C ASN A 181 -0.40 -4.80 5.11
N SER A 182 -1.36 -5.22 5.93
CA SER A 182 -1.63 -4.66 7.26
C SER A 182 -2.10 -5.76 8.20
N PRO A 183 -1.70 -5.77 9.47
CA PRO A 183 -2.31 -6.60 10.50
C PRO A 183 -3.73 -6.15 10.81
N PHE A 184 -4.61 -7.11 10.99
CA PHE A 184 -5.99 -6.95 11.41
C PHE A 184 -6.24 -7.76 12.67
N TYR A 185 -7.00 -7.19 13.59
CA TYR A 185 -7.41 -7.82 14.84
C TYR A 185 -8.92 -7.77 14.96
N GLY A 186 -9.50 -8.91 15.34
CA GLY A 186 -10.94 -9.08 15.39
C GLY A 186 -11.39 -10.02 16.51
N VAL A 187 -12.68 -10.03 16.76
CA VAL A 187 -13.33 -10.95 17.70
C VAL A 187 -14.24 -11.89 16.90
N GLU A 188 -14.23 -13.17 17.25
CA GLU A 188 -15.11 -14.17 16.64
C GLU A 188 -16.57 -13.75 16.78
N GLY A 189 -17.29 -13.71 15.66
CA GLY A 189 -18.70 -13.29 15.61
C GLY A 189 -18.95 -11.78 15.69
N LEU A 190 -17.93 -10.96 16.01
CA LEU A 190 -18.06 -9.49 16.04
C LEU A 190 -17.30 -8.78 14.90
N GLY A 191 -16.48 -9.52 14.13
CA GLY A 191 -15.73 -8.93 13.03
C GLY A 191 -14.39 -8.29 13.43
N TRP A 192 -13.83 -7.46 12.55
CA TRP A 192 -12.54 -6.80 12.72
C TRP A 192 -12.72 -5.43 13.37
N PHE A 193 -12.00 -5.15 14.45
CA PHE A 193 -12.16 -3.88 15.17
C PHE A 193 -11.00 -2.91 14.98
N VAL A 194 -9.76 -3.41 14.77
CA VAL A 194 -8.59 -2.54 14.60
C VAL A 194 -7.59 -3.13 13.60
N SER A 195 -6.87 -2.24 12.93
CA SER A 195 -5.75 -2.57 12.04
C SER A 195 -4.67 -1.51 12.17
N PHE A 196 -3.41 -1.83 11.84
CA PHE A 196 -2.38 -0.80 11.74
C PHE A 196 -1.56 -0.91 10.45
N HIS A 197 -1.03 0.23 10.01
CA HIS A 197 -0.31 0.35 8.75
C HIS A 197 0.91 1.26 8.92
N VAL A 198 2.03 0.86 8.31
CA VAL A 198 3.29 1.61 8.37
C VAL A 198 3.34 2.69 7.29
N PHE A 199 3.60 3.93 7.71
CA PHE A 199 3.94 5.05 6.84
C PHE A 199 5.38 5.51 7.08
N ALA A 200 5.92 6.38 6.22
CA ALA A 200 7.32 6.80 6.30
C ALA A 200 7.70 7.36 7.69
N ARG A 201 6.84 8.18 8.29
CA ARG A 201 7.12 8.91 9.54
C ARG A 201 6.30 8.48 10.75
N TYR A 202 5.29 7.59 10.59
CA TYR A 202 4.40 7.16 11.66
C TYR A 202 3.83 5.78 11.38
N VAL A 203 3.20 5.19 12.38
CA VAL A 203 2.31 4.04 12.23
C VAL A 203 0.88 4.52 12.47
N LYS A 204 -0.01 4.26 11.52
CA LYS A 204 -1.43 4.57 11.65
C LYS A 204 -2.16 3.38 12.27
N VAL A 205 -2.87 3.60 13.36
CA VAL A 205 -3.77 2.61 13.96
C VAL A 205 -5.20 3.05 13.68
N THR A 206 -5.97 2.21 12.97
CA THR A 206 -7.33 2.50 12.51
C THR A 206 -8.32 1.61 13.24
N PHE A 207 -9.32 2.21 13.87
CA PHE A 207 -10.48 1.57 14.46
C PHE A 207 -11.67 1.69 13.52
N PHE A 208 -12.26 0.56 13.12
CA PHE A 208 -13.30 0.53 12.09
C PHE A 208 -14.63 1.16 12.54
N LYS A 209 -14.91 1.13 13.85
CA LYS A 209 -16.03 1.84 14.49
C LYS A 209 -15.53 2.89 15.47
N GLY A 210 -14.44 3.56 15.12
CA GLY A 210 -13.76 4.49 16.00
C GLY A 210 -14.58 5.70 16.43
N VAL A 211 -15.64 6.06 15.69
CA VAL A 211 -16.57 7.13 16.07
C VAL A 211 -17.34 6.82 17.36
N GLU A 212 -17.53 5.53 17.67
CA GLU A 212 -18.26 5.06 18.86
C GLU A 212 -17.38 5.03 20.12
N LEU A 213 -16.06 5.19 19.98
CA LEU A 213 -15.11 5.13 21.10
C LEU A 213 -15.08 6.45 21.89
N GLN A 214 -14.78 6.37 23.20
CA GLN A 214 -14.71 7.53 24.10
C GLN A 214 -13.34 7.63 24.81
N PRO A 215 -12.59 8.71 24.63
CA PRO A 215 -12.79 9.71 23.57
C PRO A 215 -12.53 9.09 22.19
N PRO A 216 -13.12 9.60 21.10
CA PRO A 216 -12.86 9.05 19.78
C PRO A 216 -11.40 9.34 19.37
N PRO A 217 -10.73 8.41 18.65
CA PRO A 217 -9.42 8.69 18.06
C PRO A 217 -9.46 9.95 17.18
N PRO A 218 -8.37 10.76 17.17
CA PRO A 218 -8.40 12.12 16.61
C PRO A 218 -8.51 12.20 15.08
N GLY A 219 -8.07 11.17 14.36
CA GLY A 219 -8.10 11.15 12.90
C GLY A 219 -9.44 10.66 12.35
N GLY A 220 -9.93 11.30 11.31
CA GLY A 220 -11.15 10.93 10.61
C GLY A 220 -11.10 11.30 9.12
N GLY A 221 -11.93 10.67 8.28
CA GLY A 221 -11.90 10.87 6.84
C GLY A 221 -13.27 10.69 6.17
N LYS A 222 -13.24 10.15 4.94
CA LYS A 222 -14.45 9.91 4.14
C LYS A 222 -15.35 8.81 4.70
N ASP A 223 -14.77 7.86 5.42
CA ASP A 223 -15.50 6.85 6.16
C ASP A 223 -16.08 7.50 7.42
N PRO A 224 -17.40 7.54 7.59
CA PRO A 224 -18.03 8.19 8.74
C PRO A 224 -17.75 7.46 10.05
N ASP A 225 -17.55 6.14 10.02
CA ASP A 225 -17.39 5.29 11.20
C ASP A 225 -15.94 5.18 11.65
N GLY A 226 -15.03 5.14 10.71
CA GLY A 226 -13.59 4.93 10.95
C GLY A 226 -12.93 6.12 11.63
N ARG A 227 -12.09 5.82 12.64
CA ARG A 227 -11.19 6.81 13.26
C ARG A 227 -9.80 6.19 13.41
N TRP A 228 -8.78 7.04 13.47
CA TRP A 228 -7.40 6.57 13.61
C TRP A 228 -6.57 7.51 14.48
N VAL A 229 -5.45 6.96 14.93
CA VAL A 229 -4.37 7.71 15.52
C VAL A 229 -3.08 7.44 14.75
N ASP A 230 -2.32 8.48 14.47
CA ASP A 230 -1.00 8.42 13.85
C ASP A 230 0.05 8.48 14.96
N ILE A 231 0.81 7.39 15.16
CA ILE A 231 1.80 7.25 16.22
C ILE A 231 3.19 7.53 15.63
N SER A 232 3.81 8.62 16.05
CA SER A 232 5.19 8.95 15.74
C SER A 232 6.15 8.29 16.74
N GLU A 233 7.46 8.33 16.46
CA GLU A 233 8.47 7.78 17.36
C GLU A 233 8.38 8.43 18.75
N GLY A 234 8.32 7.59 19.78
CA GLY A 234 8.20 8.04 21.17
C GLY A 234 6.82 8.55 21.61
N ALA A 235 5.83 8.59 20.72
CA ALA A 235 4.51 9.16 21.01
C ALA A 235 3.40 8.09 21.24
N PHE A 236 3.77 6.92 21.78
CA PHE A 236 2.81 5.84 22.04
C PHE A 236 2.22 5.93 23.46
N ASP A 237 0.93 6.31 23.51
CA ASP A 237 0.13 6.25 24.75
C ASP A 237 -0.54 4.88 24.87
N GLU A 238 0.08 4.00 25.65
CA GLU A 238 -0.42 2.63 25.89
C GLU A 238 -1.75 2.60 26.65
N GLY A 239 -1.92 3.52 27.61
CA GLY A 239 -3.14 3.58 28.42
C GLY A 239 -4.37 3.91 27.57
N GLN A 240 -4.26 4.97 26.78
CA GLN A 240 -5.33 5.35 25.87
C GLN A 240 -5.56 4.29 24.78
N MET A 241 -4.50 3.66 24.28
CA MET A 241 -4.61 2.60 23.27
C MET A 241 -5.34 1.38 23.83
N ALA A 242 -5.01 0.94 25.05
CA ALA A 242 -5.68 -0.19 25.71
C ALA A 242 -7.17 0.09 25.91
N GLU A 243 -7.52 1.32 26.29
CA GLU A 243 -8.91 1.74 26.45
C GLU A 243 -9.69 1.67 25.14
N TRP A 244 -9.14 2.20 24.05
CA TRP A 244 -9.75 2.11 22.74
C TRP A 244 -9.90 0.67 22.25
N VAL A 245 -8.90 -0.17 22.44
CA VAL A 245 -8.94 -1.60 22.08
C VAL A 245 -10.05 -2.33 22.84
N ARG A 246 -10.17 -2.08 24.15
CA ARG A 246 -11.21 -2.71 25.00
C ARG A 246 -12.61 -2.33 24.52
N GLN A 247 -12.85 -1.05 24.25
CA GLN A 247 -14.13 -0.55 23.77
C GLN A 247 -14.44 -1.10 22.36
N ALA A 248 -13.47 -1.04 21.44
CA ALA A 248 -13.65 -1.47 20.05
C ALA A 248 -13.91 -2.99 19.94
N ALA A 249 -13.31 -3.80 20.79
CA ALA A 249 -13.52 -5.24 20.80
C ALA A 249 -14.90 -5.65 21.36
N ALA A 250 -15.58 -4.75 22.05
CA ALA A 250 -16.89 -5.00 22.67
C ALA A 250 -18.08 -4.64 21.75
N ILE A 251 -17.83 -3.99 20.62
CA ILE A 251 -18.88 -3.56 19.66
C ILE A 251 -18.72 -4.31 18.33
N PRO A 252 -19.81 -4.43 17.51
CA PRO A 252 -19.71 -5.00 16.19
C PRO A 252 -18.69 -4.25 15.33
N GLY A 253 -17.70 -4.95 14.83
CA GLY A 253 -16.66 -4.41 13.99
C GLY A 253 -17.02 -4.46 12.50
N TRP A 254 -16.00 -4.50 11.65
CA TRP A 254 -16.15 -4.60 10.21
C TRP A 254 -16.11 -6.08 9.77
N GLU A 255 -17.10 -6.52 8.98
CA GLU A 255 -17.27 -7.93 8.56
C GLU A 255 -16.65 -8.24 7.18
N GLY A 256 -16.09 -7.27 6.49
CA GLY A 256 -15.81 -7.32 5.07
C GLY A 256 -14.48 -7.97 4.64
N PHE A 257 -14.37 -9.31 4.66
CA PHE A 257 -13.48 -10.08 3.77
C PHE A 257 -14.25 -11.17 3.08
#